data_f4c9762eafbaa27d7304bfe147456df9
#
_entry.id   f4c9762eafbaa27d7304bfe147456df9
#
_cell.length_a   1.000
_cell.length_b   1.000
_cell.length_c   1.000
_cell.angle_alpha   90.00
_cell.angle_beta   90.00
_cell.angle_gamma   90.00
#
_symmetry.space_group_name_H-M   'P 1'
#
loop_
_entity.id
_entity.type
_entity.pdbx_description
1 polymer ?
#
loop_
_entity_poly.entity_id
_entity_poly.type
_entity_poly.pdbx_seq_one_letter_code
_entity_poly.pdbx_strand_id
1 'polypeptide(L)'
;MGDSEEIAPAVQSILSAARERGGADGRVDVDARSLTDAFETAAQDGRVPTIAEVKPTSPTTDGERTDDPATLAEGMVDGGAAAISVLTEPEHFGGSAETLERVRAAVDVPVLRKDFVLHEDQLDVVEADLILLIVRFLDEPGTDDLADLLEAARDRGFQVLVETHTADELERAIDAGATIIGVNNRDLAKLEVDLDTFERVAAAAPEGVTLIAESGIASPEDVRRMRAAGADGLLVGSAIMDHESNAAGESADVTANTRRLTETDE
;
A
#
# COMPACT_ATOMS: atom_id res chain seq x y z
N MET A 1 -0.42 28.71 9.88
CA MET A 1 0.96 28.21 10.05
C MET A 1 0.80 26.96 10.89
N GLY A 2 0.49 25.83 10.25
CA GLY A 2 0.53 24.52 10.91
C GLY A 2 2.00 24.18 11.11
N ASP A 3 2.39 23.78 12.32
CA ASP A 3 3.66 23.12 12.58
C ASP A 3 3.65 21.83 11.74
N SER A 4 4.39 21.81 10.64
CA SER A 4 4.73 20.56 9.97
C SER A 4 5.59 19.79 10.97
N GLU A 5 5.04 18.77 11.62
CA GLU A 5 5.82 17.87 12.47
C GLU A 5 7.01 17.34 11.66
N GLU A 6 8.21 17.48 12.22
CA GLU A 6 9.44 17.06 11.57
C GLU A 6 9.42 15.56 11.33
N ILE A 7 9.65 15.14 10.08
CA ILE A 7 9.65 13.74 9.67
C ILE A 7 10.73 12.97 10.43
N ALA A 8 10.43 11.76 10.91
CA ALA A 8 11.36 10.91 11.65
C ALA A 8 12.67 10.67 10.85
N PRO A 9 13.84 10.59 11.51
CA PRO A 9 15.13 10.39 10.81
C PRO A 9 15.17 9.16 9.89
N ALA A 10 14.48 8.07 10.26
CA ALA A 10 14.37 6.90 9.41
C ALA A 10 13.60 7.21 8.11
N VAL A 11 12.54 8.01 8.19
CA VAL A 11 11.75 8.44 7.02
C VAL A 11 12.53 9.44 6.17
N GLN A 12 13.34 10.32 6.78
CA GLN A 12 14.25 11.21 6.04
C GLN A 12 15.30 10.41 5.24
N SER A 13 15.82 9.31 5.81
CA SER A 13 16.71 8.38 5.10
C SER A 13 16.05 7.76 3.87
N ILE A 14 14.79 7.32 4.01
CA ILE A 14 14.00 6.77 2.92
C ILE A 14 13.79 7.81 1.80
N LEU A 15 13.43 9.04 2.16
CA LEU A 15 13.27 10.13 1.18
C LEU A 15 14.57 10.45 0.45
N SER A 16 15.71 10.44 1.15
CA SER A 16 17.02 10.67 0.53
C SER A 16 17.34 9.56 -0.47
N ALA A 17 17.13 8.29 -0.11
CA ALA A 17 17.31 7.14 -1.00
C ALA A 17 16.38 7.21 -2.22
N ALA A 18 15.12 7.62 -2.03
CA ALA A 18 14.16 7.79 -3.11
C ALA A 18 14.56 8.89 -4.11
N ARG A 19 15.15 10.01 -3.63
CA ARG A 19 15.67 11.09 -4.48
C ARG A 19 16.92 10.68 -5.26
N GLU A 20 17.79 9.87 -4.65
CA GLU A 20 19.02 9.39 -5.28
C GLU A 20 18.75 8.27 -6.30
N ARG A 21 17.66 7.55 -6.16
CA ARG A 21 17.17 6.55 -7.09
C ARG A 21 16.57 7.25 -8.30
N GLY A 22 17.27 7.28 -9.40
CA GLY A 22 16.74 7.80 -10.67
C GLY A 22 15.53 7.01 -11.17
N GLY A 23 14.85 7.57 -12.16
CA GLY A 23 13.81 6.88 -12.93
C GLY A 23 14.41 5.98 -14.01
N ALA A 24 13.59 5.55 -14.96
CA ALA A 24 14.00 4.75 -16.12
C ALA A 24 14.01 5.56 -17.40
N ASP A 25 14.90 5.16 -18.34
CA ASP A 25 14.90 5.67 -19.71
C ASP A 25 13.79 4.95 -20.50
N GLY A 26 12.63 5.54 -20.64
CA GLY A 26 11.53 4.95 -21.39
C GLY A 26 10.17 5.39 -20.84
N ARG A 27 9.11 4.85 -21.42
CA ARG A 27 7.74 5.04 -20.90
C ARG A 27 7.04 3.69 -20.88
N VAL A 28 6.49 3.34 -19.73
CA VAL A 28 5.60 2.18 -19.59
C VAL A 28 4.20 2.53 -20.10
N ASP A 29 3.48 1.51 -20.59
CA ASP A 29 2.07 1.61 -20.99
C ASP A 29 1.35 0.39 -20.42
N VAL A 30 0.47 0.62 -19.44
CA VAL A 30 -0.07 -0.42 -18.57
C VAL A 30 -1.53 -0.68 -18.90
N ASP A 31 -1.86 -1.94 -19.20
CA ASP A 31 -3.25 -2.45 -19.18
C ASP A 31 -3.54 -2.97 -17.76
N ALA A 32 -4.02 -2.07 -16.91
CA ALA A 32 -4.16 -2.34 -15.49
C ALA A 32 -5.42 -3.19 -15.17
N ARG A 33 -5.25 -4.22 -14.36
CA ARG A 33 -6.35 -4.95 -13.73
C ARG A 33 -7.05 -4.03 -12.72
N SER A 34 -8.37 -3.94 -12.78
CA SER A 34 -9.17 -3.00 -11.96
C SER A 34 -9.20 -3.40 -10.49
N LEU A 35 -8.78 -2.48 -9.60
CA LEU A 35 -8.90 -2.67 -8.16
C LEU A 35 -10.37 -2.67 -7.72
N THR A 36 -11.18 -1.79 -8.28
CA THR A 36 -12.61 -1.68 -7.94
C THR A 36 -13.35 -2.98 -8.26
N ASP A 37 -13.12 -3.54 -9.45
CA ASP A 37 -13.76 -4.82 -9.84
C ASP A 37 -13.29 -5.98 -8.94
N ALA A 38 -12.01 -5.98 -8.55
CA ALA A 38 -11.47 -6.98 -7.63
C ALA A 38 -12.09 -6.85 -6.21
N PHE A 39 -12.29 -5.63 -5.73
CA PHE A 39 -12.95 -5.38 -4.45
C PHE A 39 -14.43 -5.77 -4.49
N GLU A 40 -15.14 -5.45 -5.58
CA GLU A 40 -16.53 -5.86 -5.78
C GLU A 40 -16.66 -7.39 -5.82
N THR A 41 -15.75 -8.08 -6.50
CA THR A 41 -15.70 -9.54 -6.56
C THR A 41 -15.49 -10.14 -5.17
N ALA A 42 -14.52 -9.65 -4.41
CA ALA A 42 -14.28 -10.11 -3.05
C ALA A 42 -15.50 -9.91 -2.14
N ALA A 43 -16.17 -8.75 -2.24
CA ALA A 43 -17.37 -8.45 -1.47
C ALA A 43 -18.55 -9.36 -1.86
N GLN A 44 -18.73 -9.68 -3.16
CA GLN A 44 -19.75 -10.63 -3.64
C GLN A 44 -19.50 -12.05 -3.14
N ASP A 45 -18.23 -12.43 -2.97
CA ASP A 45 -17.83 -13.72 -2.38
C ASP A 45 -17.94 -13.74 -0.84
N GLY A 46 -18.46 -12.68 -0.22
CA GLY A 46 -18.60 -12.56 1.23
C GLY A 46 -17.27 -12.35 1.95
N ARG A 47 -16.29 -11.72 1.29
CA ARG A 47 -14.96 -11.43 1.84
C ARG A 47 -14.76 -9.94 2.07
N VAL A 48 -13.91 -9.60 3.00
CA VAL A 48 -13.43 -8.23 3.18
C VAL A 48 -12.39 -7.94 2.09
N PRO A 49 -12.61 -6.92 1.22
CA PRO A 49 -11.61 -6.54 0.23
C PRO A 49 -10.28 -6.18 0.90
N THR A 50 -9.24 -6.94 0.58
CA THR A 50 -7.94 -6.81 1.24
C THR A 50 -6.81 -6.83 0.21
N ILE A 51 -5.94 -5.83 0.27
CA ILE A 51 -4.64 -5.81 -0.42
C ILE A 51 -3.63 -6.43 0.54
N ALA A 52 -3.11 -7.61 0.21
CA ALA A 52 -2.08 -8.28 1.00
C ALA A 52 -0.69 -7.85 0.54
N GLU A 53 0.20 -7.50 1.48
CA GLU A 53 1.51 -6.95 1.14
C GLU A 53 2.62 -7.99 1.27
N VAL A 54 3.32 -8.24 0.16
CA VAL A 54 4.59 -8.96 0.12
C VAL A 54 5.71 -8.00 0.55
N LYS A 55 6.22 -8.23 1.76
CA LYS A 55 7.23 -7.39 2.41
C LYS A 55 8.33 -8.25 3.02
N PRO A 56 9.50 -8.39 2.37
CA PRO A 56 10.61 -9.21 2.89
C PRO A 56 11.12 -8.73 4.24
N THR A 57 11.29 -7.42 4.40
CA THR A 57 11.71 -6.78 5.65
C THR A 57 11.12 -5.37 5.79
N SER A 58 11.28 -4.73 6.94
CA SER A 58 10.96 -3.30 7.12
C SER A 58 11.75 -2.72 8.30
N PRO A 59 11.91 -1.38 8.38
CA PRO A 59 12.59 -0.72 9.50
C PRO A 59 11.95 -0.97 10.88
N THR A 60 10.72 -1.48 10.91
CA THR A 60 9.94 -1.74 12.14
C THR A 60 9.70 -3.23 12.40
N THR A 61 10.37 -4.12 11.65
CA THR A 61 10.17 -5.58 11.75
C THR A 61 11.52 -6.24 12.00
N ASP A 62 11.60 -7.11 12.99
CA ASP A 62 12.78 -7.94 13.21
C ASP A 62 12.77 -9.15 12.26
N GLY A 63 13.89 -9.40 11.58
CA GLY A 63 14.06 -10.50 10.66
C GLY A 63 13.76 -10.19 9.19
N GLU A 64 14.10 -11.15 8.34
CA GLU A 64 13.91 -11.13 6.90
C GLU A 64 13.26 -12.43 6.44
N ARG A 65 12.22 -12.34 5.60
CA ARG A 65 11.65 -13.51 4.95
C ARG A 65 12.35 -13.75 3.62
N THR A 66 12.78 -14.98 3.44
CA THR A 66 13.50 -15.44 2.24
C THR A 66 12.65 -16.37 1.37
N ASP A 67 11.36 -16.52 1.68
CA ASP A 67 10.43 -17.28 0.86
C ASP A 67 10.30 -16.65 -0.54
N ASP A 68 9.98 -17.48 -1.53
CA ASP A 68 9.77 -16.98 -2.88
C ASP A 68 8.58 -16.02 -2.95
N PRO A 69 8.75 -14.76 -3.40
CA PRO A 69 7.70 -13.74 -3.39
C PRO A 69 6.47 -14.12 -4.22
N ALA A 70 6.65 -14.84 -5.34
CA ALA A 70 5.54 -15.29 -6.16
C ALA A 70 4.70 -16.35 -5.42
N THR A 71 5.35 -17.30 -4.75
CA THR A 71 4.66 -18.30 -3.92
C THR A 71 3.93 -17.67 -2.74
N LEU A 72 4.52 -16.62 -2.11
CA LEU A 72 3.83 -15.87 -1.06
C LEU A 72 2.56 -15.20 -1.60
N ALA A 73 2.66 -14.53 -2.76
CA ALA A 73 1.53 -13.84 -3.38
C ALA A 73 0.41 -14.83 -3.77
N GLU A 74 0.76 -15.97 -4.38
CA GLU A 74 -0.22 -17.04 -4.68
C GLU A 74 -0.93 -17.52 -3.39
N GLY A 75 -0.18 -17.75 -2.31
CA GLY A 75 -0.76 -18.12 -1.03
C GLY A 75 -1.68 -17.04 -0.44
N MET A 76 -1.36 -15.76 -0.61
CA MET A 76 -2.22 -14.64 -0.19
C MET A 76 -3.52 -14.60 -1.02
N VAL A 77 -3.45 -14.83 -2.33
CA VAL A 77 -4.63 -14.92 -3.21
C VAL A 77 -5.49 -16.13 -2.82
N ASP A 78 -4.90 -17.29 -2.55
CA ASP A 78 -5.61 -18.49 -2.05
C ASP A 78 -6.25 -18.23 -0.68
N GLY A 79 -5.69 -17.33 0.11
CA GLY A 79 -6.25 -16.83 1.36
C GLY A 79 -7.38 -15.81 1.19
N GLY A 80 -7.63 -15.36 -0.04
CA GLY A 80 -8.73 -14.44 -0.39
C GLY A 80 -8.33 -12.98 -0.52
N ALA A 81 -7.04 -12.67 -0.69
CA ALA A 81 -6.63 -11.31 -1.03
C ALA A 81 -7.22 -10.88 -2.38
N ALA A 82 -7.82 -9.68 -2.42
CA ALA A 82 -8.38 -9.08 -3.61
C ALA A 82 -7.32 -8.43 -4.51
N ALA A 83 -6.18 -8.03 -3.91
CA ALA A 83 -5.03 -7.48 -4.62
C ALA A 83 -3.74 -7.77 -3.83
N ILE A 84 -2.59 -7.62 -4.49
CA ILE A 84 -1.28 -7.78 -3.86
C ILE A 84 -0.53 -6.44 -3.90
N SER A 85 0.10 -6.07 -2.79
CA SER A 85 1.06 -4.97 -2.70
C SER A 85 2.48 -5.54 -2.67
N VAL A 86 3.39 -4.98 -3.45
CA VAL A 86 4.79 -5.40 -3.50
C VAL A 86 5.70 -4.22 -3.22
N LEU A 87 6.50 -4.32 -2.17
CA LEU A 87 7.56 -3.35 -1.89
C LEU A 87 8.64 -3.44 -2.98
N THR A 88 8.97 -2.31 -3.61
CA THR A 88 10.06 -2.23 -4.59
C THR A 88 11.24 -1.38 -4.11
N GLU A 89 11.13 -0.76 -2.96
CA GLU A 89 12.20 0.00 -2.32
C GLU A 89 13.32 -0.93 -1.81
N PRO A 90 14.57 -0.80 -2.31
CA PRO A 90 15.61 -1.80 -2.06
C PRO A 90 16.37 -1.63 -0.74
N GLU A 91 16.58 -0.39 -0.27
CA GLU A 91 17.54 -0.11 0.80
C GLU A 91 16.97 -0.38 2.21
N HIS A 92 15.69 -0.04 2.41
CA HIS A 92 15.04 -0.13 3.72
C HIS A 92 14.04 -1.27 3.83
N PHE A 93 13.53 -1.75 2.67
CA PHE A 93 12.50 -2.78 2.62
C PHE A 93 12.90 -4.05 1.88
N GLY A 94 14.11 -4.08 1.29
CA GLY A 94 14.62 -5.24 0.58
C GLY A 94 13.82 -5.60 -0.68
N GLY A 95 13.08 -4.63 -1.23
CA GLY A 95 12.24 -4.81 -2.42
C GLY A 95 13.01 -4.67 -3.73
N SER A 96 12.37 -5.03 -4.85
CA SER A 96 12.90 -4.81 -6.19
C SER A 96 11.82 -4.80 -7.26
N ALA A 97 12.11 -4.15 -8.40
CA ALA A 97 11.28 -4.20 -9.59
C ALA A 97 11.11 -5.65 -10.11
N GLU A 98 12.18 -6.45 -10.10
CA GLU A 98 12.14 -7.87 -10.49
C GLU A 98 11.16 -8.69 -9.64
N THR A 99 11.14 -8.44 -8.33
CA THR A 99 10.17 -9.08 -7.43
C THR A 99 8.73 -8.76 -7.84
N LEU A 100 8.46 -7.49 -8.16
CA LEU A 100 7.13 -7.07 -8.59
C LEU A 100 6.73 -7.73 -9.92
N GLU A 101 7.62 -7.77 -10.91
CA GLU A 101 7.38 -8.43 -12.20
C GLU A 101 7.03 -9.91 -12.01
N ARG A 102 7.78 -10.63 -11.16
CA ARG A 102 7.54 -12.03 -10.86
C ARG A 102 6.19 -12.26 -10.17
N VAL A 103 5.86 -11.43 -9.19
CA VAL A 103 4.56 -11.49 -8.51
C VAL A 103 3.43 -11.19 -9.49
N ARG A 104 3.54 -10.11 -10.29
CA ARG A 104 2.51 -9.72 -11.26
C ARG A 104 2.26 -10.80 -12.32
N ALA A 105 3.29 -11.56 -12.69
CA ALA A 105 3.18 -12.68 -13.63
C ALA A 105 2.55 -13.95 -12.99
N ALA A 106 2.60 -14.09 -11.67
CA ALA A 106 2.12 -15.27 -10.95
C ALA A 106 0.65 -15.19 -10.51
N VAL A 107 0.09 -13.97 -10.41
CA VAL A 107 -1.29 -13.76 -9.92
C VAL A 107 -2.18 -13.07 -10.94
N ASP A 108 -3.49 -13.35 -10.88
CA ASP A 108 -4.50 -12.74 -11.75
C ASP A 108 -5.18 -11.50 -11.11
N VAL A 109 -4.92 -11.22 -9.83
CA VAL A 109 -5.43 -10.05 -9.11
C VAL A 109 -4.57 -8.81 -9.37
N PRO A 110 -5.07 -7.57 -9.16
CA PRO A 110 -4.28 -6.35 -9.31
C PRO A 110 -3.05 -6.34 -8.40
N VAL A 111 -1.94 -5.78 -8.90
CA VAL A 111 -0.69 -5.63 -8.16
C VAL A 111 -0.33 -4.16 -8.00
N LEU A 112 -0.17 -3.73 -6.76
CA LEU A 112 0.28 -2.40 -6.37
C LEU A 112 1.82 -2.38 -6.25
N ARG A 113 2.47 -1.46 -6.96
CA ARG A 113 3.86 -1.08 -6.70
C ARG A 113 3.89 -0.15 -5.49
N LYS A 114 4.38 -0.64 -4.36
CA LYS A 114 4.57 0.14 -3.15
C LYS A 114 6.01 0.63 -3.07
N ASP A 115 6.19 1.90 -3.40
CA ASP A 115 7.48 2.60 -3.47
C ASP A 115 7.30 4.07 -3.11
N PHE A 116 8.39 4.80 -3.00
CA PHE A 116 8.41 6.25 -2.74
C PHE A 116 8.68 6.96 -4.06
N VAL A 117 7.62 7.28 -4.80
CA VAL A 117 7.67 7.99 -6.07
C VAL A 117 7.62 9.49 -5.81
N LEU A 118 8.65 10.21 -6.23
CA LEU A 118 8.82 11.65 -6.03
C LEU A 118 8.91 12.41 -7.35
N HIS A 119 9.20 11.71 -8.47
CA HIS A 119 9.41 12.28 -9.79
C HIS A 119 8.76 11.43 -10.88
N GLU A 120 8.36 12.09 -11.98
CA GLU A 120 7.65 11.45 -13.08
C GLU A 120 8.43 10.30 -13.72
N ASP A 121 9.73 10.42 -13.89
CA ASP A 121 10.58 9.38 -14.48
C ASP A 121 10.64 8.09 -13.65
N GLN A 122 10.34 8.17 -12.34
CA GLN A 122 10.25 6.99 -11.46
C GLN A 122 8.99 6.16 -11.72
N LEU A 123 7.96 6.70 -12.39
CA LEU A 123 6.79 5.93 -12.82
C LEU A 123 7.17 4.84 -13.82
N ASP A 124 8.19 5.08 -14.62
CA ASP A 124 8.59 4.24 -15.76
C ASP A 124 9.51 3.07 -15.37
N VAL A 125 9.81 2.87 -14.09
CA VAL A 125 10.77 1.83 -13.61
C VAL A 125 10.25 0.41 -13.83
N VAL A 126 8.95 0.17 -13.64
CA VAL A 126 8.33 -1.17 -13.79
C VAL A 126 6.82 -1.04 -13.96
N GLU A 127 6.23 -1.95 -14.72
CA GLU A 127 4.78 -2.06 -14.87
C GLU A 127 4.13 -2.62 -13.60
N ALA A 128 3.01 -2.00 -13.19
CA ALA A 128 2.13 -2.45 -12.10
C ALA A 128 0.68 -2.09 -12.46
N ASP A 129 -0.30 -2.64 -11.76
CA ASP A 129 -1.70 -2.26 -11.98
C ASP A 129 -2.05 -0.97 -11.21
N LEU A 130 -1.41 -0.80 -10.05
CA LEU A 130 -1.50 0.43 -9.25
C LEU A 130 -0.10 0.93 -8.89
N ILE A 131 -0.02 2.26 -8.66
CA ILE A 131 1.16 2.91 -8.09
C ILE A 131 0.77 3.71 -6.85
N LEU A 132 1.70 3.84 -5.90
CA LEU A 132 1.52 4.61 -4.68
C LEU A 132 2.09 6.02 -4.86
N LEU A 133 1.31 7.05 -4.50
CA LEU A 133 1.76 8.41 -4.26
C LEU A 133 1.46 8.80 -2.81
N ILE A 134 2.41 9.41 -2.10
CA ILE A 134 2.26 9.78 -0.69
C ILE A 134 2.24 11.30 -0.57
N VAL A 135 1.09 11.86 -0.17
CA VAL A 135 0.89 13.32 -0.13
C VAL A 135 1.98 14.03 0.65
N ARG A 136 2.28 13.55 1.86
CA ARG A 136 3.29 14.18 2.74
C ARG A 136 4.69 14.23 2.12
N PHE A 137 5.05 13.26 1.31
CA PHE A 137 6.38 13.22 0.68
C PHE A 137 6.47 14.13 -0.53
N LEU A 138 5.34 14.37 -1.20
CA LEU A 138 5.24 15.32 -2.31
C LEU A 138 5.13 16.78 -1.84
N ASP A 139 5.05 17.01 -0.53
CA ASP A 139 5.19 18.35 0.08
C ASP A 139 6.65 18.77 0.29
N GLU A 140 7.57 17.82 0.18
CA GLU A 140 8.98 18.07 0.40
C GLU A 140 9.60 18.86 -0.76
N PRO A 141 10.52 19.80 -0.49
CA PRO A 141 11.16 20.57 -1.55
C PRO A 141 11.89 19.69 -2.57
N GLY A 142 11.67 19.97 -3.86
CA GLY A 142 12.35 19.29 -4.96
C GLY A 142 11.67 17.99 -5.42
N THR A 143 10.43 17.79 -5.07
CA THR A 143 9.54 16.74 -5.62
C THR A 143 8.63 17.33 -6.69
N ASP A 144 8.06 16.49 -7.53
CA ASP A 144 7.04 16.89 -8.48
C ASP A 144 5.69 17.10 -7.77
N ASP A 145 4.79 17.87 -8.41
CA ASP A 145 3.46 18.15 -7.86
C ASP A 145 2.56 16.90 -7.88
N LEU A 146 1.73 16.74 -6.84
CA LEU A 146 0.82 15.59 -6.71
C LEU A 146 -0.13 15.45 -7.89
N ALA A 147 -0.72 16.57 -8.36
CA ALA A 147 -1.70 16.53 -9.46
C ALA A 147 -1.02 16.17 -10.79
N ASP A 148 0.18 16.69 -11.02
CA ASP A 148 0.98 16.39 -12.22
C ASP A 148 1.39 14.91 -12.23
N LEU A 149 1.86 14.36 -11.10
CA LEU A 149 2.21 12.94 -10.98
C LEU A 149 0.99 12.03 -11.13
N LEU A 150 -0.15 12.43 -10.58
CA LEU A 150 -1.40 11.69 -10.70
C LEU A 150 -1.86 11.60 -12.16
N GLU A 151 -1.81 12.72 -12.90
CA GLU A 151 -2.11 12.76 -14.33
C GLU A 151 -1.11 11.91 -15.12
N ALA A 152 0.18 12.10 -14.88
CA ALA A 152 1.25 11.35 -15.56
C ALA A 152 1.17 9.82 -15.34
N ALA A 153 0.77 9.38 -14.14
CA ALA A 153 0.56 7.98 -13.85
C ALA A 153 -0.67 7.41 -14.59
N ARG A 154 -1.78 8.16 -14.61
CA ARG A 154 -2.99 7.78 -15.36
C ARG A 154 -2.76 7.72 -16.87
N ASP A 155 -1.98 8.63 -17.40
CA ASP A 155 -1.58 8.68 -18.82
C ASP A 155 -0.73 7.45 -19.22
N ARG A 156 -0.15 6.74 -18.26
CA ARG A 156 0.55 5.47 -18.44
C ARG A 156 -0.34 4.24 -18.21
N GLY A 157 -1.61 4.45 -17.86
CA GLY A 157 -2.58 3.39 -17.58
C GLY A 157 -2.59 2.88 -16.14
N PHE A 158 -1.79 3.44 -15.23
CA PHE A 158 -1.84 3.07 -13.82
C PHE A 158 -3.15 3.54 -13.15
N GLN A 159 -3.67 2.73 -12.24
CA GLN A 159 -4.51 3.23 -11.15
C GLN A 159 -3.58 3.79 -10.06
N VAL A 160 -4.04 4.80 -9.33
CA VAL A 160 -3.19 5.46 -8.33
C VAL A 160 -3.84 5.38 -6.96
N LEU A 161 -3.12 4.77 -6.01
CA LEU A 161 -3.41 4.84 -4.59
C LEU A 161 -2.70 6.06 -4.02
N VAL A 162 -3.47 7.04 -3.52
CA VAL A 162 -2.91 8.24 -2.88
C VAL A 162 -2.99 8.09 -1.36
N GLU A 163 -1.82 7.96 -0.72
CA GLU A 163 -1.72 7.78 0.73
C GLU A 163 -1.77 9.12 1.46
N THR A 164 -2.60 9.19 2.50
CA THR A 164 -2.85 10.35 3.36
C THR A 164 -2.78 9.97 4.84
N HIS A 165 -2.49 10.95 5.73
CA HIS A 165 -2.41 10.75 7.18
C HIS A 165 -3.32 11.72 7.95
N THR A 166 -3.80 12.77 7.29
CA THR A 166 -4.61 13.84 7.91
C THR A 166 -5.79 14.22 7.01
N ALA A 167 -6.79 14.90 7.58
CA ALA A 167 -7.91 15.41 6.81
C ALA A 167 -7.48 16.48 5.79
N ASP A 168 -6.47 17.28 6.09
CA ASP A 168 -5.92 18.27 5.16
C ASP A 168 -5.21 17.59 3.98
N GLU A 169 -4.48 16.49 4.21
CA GLU A 169 -3.89 15.67 3.15
C GLU A 169 -4.97 14.98 2.30
N LEU A 170 -6.05 14.50 2.92
CA LEU A 170 -7.21 13.95 2.21
C LEU A 170 -7.85 14.99 1.29
N GLU A 171 -8.11 16.23 1.78
CA GLU A 171 -8.67 17.32 0.97
C GLU A 171 -7.78 17.59 -0.26
N ARG A 172 -6.48 17.67 -0.08
CA ARG A 172 -5.51 17.88 -1.17
C ARG A 172 -5.48 16.72 -2.17
N ALA A 173 -5.57 15.49 -1.71
CA ALA A 173 -5.67 14.32 -2.59
C ALA A 173 -6.94 14.38 -3.45
N ILE A 174 -8.07 14.77 -2.86
CA ILE A 174 -9.35 14.95 -3.56
C ILE A 174 -9.26 16.09 -4.56
N ASP A 175 -8.70 17.24 -4.18
CA ASP A 175 -8.53 18.40 -5.04
C ASP A 175 -7.61 18.09 -6.24
N ALA A 176 -6.61 17.24 -6.06
CA ALA A 176 -5.79 16.70 -7.14
C ALA A 176 -6.52 15.67 -8.03
N GLY A 177 -7.72 15.24 -7.63
CA GLY A 177 -8.57 14.32 -8.37
C GLY A 177 -8.35 12.84 -8.03
N ALA A 178 -7.76 12.50 -6.88
CA ALA A 178 -7.62 11.12 -6.43
C ALA A 178 -9.00 10.47 -6.21
N THR A 179 -9.14 9.21 -6.63
CA THR A 179 -10.36 8.40 -6.47
C THR A 179 -10.14 7.15 -5.63
N ILE A 180 -8.89 6.75 -5.42
CA ILE A 180 -8.49 5.66 -4.53
C ILE A 180 -7.54 6.27 -3.51
N ILE A 181 -7.95 6.31 -2.24
CA ILE A 181 -7.22 7.00 -1.19
C ILE A 181 -6.93 6.03 -0.05
N GLY A 182 -5.66 5.92 0.30
CA GLY A 182 -5.19 5.22 1.47
C GLY A 182 -5.14 6.16 2.68
N VAL A 183 -5.65 5.72 3.81
CA VAL A 183 -5.44 6.43 5.08
C VAL A 183 -4.51 5.58 5.94
N ASN A 184 -3.28 6.07 6.11
CA ASN A 184 -2.25 5.36 6.84
C ASN A 184 -2.33 5.69 8.34
N ASN A 185 -2.62 4.67 9.15
CA ASN A 185 -2.69 4.76 10.60
C ASN A 185 -1.29 4.93 11.26
N ARG A 186 -0.21 4.82 10.48
CA ARG A 186 1.15 5.01 10.99
C ARG A 186 1.59 6.47 10.82
N ASP A 187 1.83 7.14 11.94
CA ASP A 187 2.43 8.48 11.95
C ASP A 187 3.88 8.43 11.43
N LEU A 188 4.21 9.26 10.44
CA LEU A 188 5.54 9.31 9.84
C LEU A 188 6.57 10.09 10.67
N ALA A 189 6.13 10.86 11.66
CA ALA A 189 7.03 11.58 12.57
C ALA A 189 7.44 10.70 13.76
N LYS A 190 6.54 9.86 14.26
CA LYS A 190 6.72 9.03 15.45
C LYS A 190 6.91 7.55 15.16
N LEU A 191 6.52 7.10 13.95
CA LEU A 191 6.43 5.70 13.53
C LEU A 191 5.46 4.86 14.39
N GLU A 192 4.59 5.53 15.14
CA GLU A 192 3.55 4.92 15.97
C GLU A 192 2.29 4.65 15.14
N VAL A 193 1.55 3.62 15.53
CA VAL A 193 0.27 3.26 14.89
C VAL A 193 -0.88 3.70 15.79
N ASP A 194 -1.84 4.44 15.20
CA ASP A 194 -3.08 4.86 15.85
C ASP A 194 -4.26 4.60 14.92
N LEU A 195 -5.05 3.57 15.20
CA LEU A 195 -6.22 3.21 14.39
C LEU A 195 -7.33 4.29 14.40
N ASP A 196 -7.33 5.19 15.39
CA ASP A 196 -8.25 6.34 15.41
C ASP A 196 -7.95 7.32 14.26
N THR A 197 -6.77 7.24 13.64
CA THR A 197 -6.40 8.08 12.49
C THR A 197 -7.35 7.83 11.32
N PHE A 198 -7.60 6.57 10.95
CA PHE A 198 -8.53 6.25 9.88
C PHE A 198 -9.94 6.81 10.17
N GLU A 199 -10.46 6.60 11.38
CA GLU A 199 -11.80 7.07 11.77
C GLU A 199 -11.94 8.61 11.64
N ARG A 200 -10.90 9.34 12.07
CA ARG A 200 -10.88 10.81 11.99
C ARG A 200 -10.83 11.31 10.55
N VAL A 201 -10.00 10.70 9.70
CA VAL A 201 -9.80 11.12 8.31
C VAL A 201 -10.97 10.69 7.44
N ALA A 202 -11.44 9.46 7.57
CA ALA A 202 -12.55 8.92 6.79
C ALA A 202 -13.86 9.71 6.96
N ALA A 203 -14.07 10.30 8.16
CA ALA A 203 -15.24 11.13 8.42
C ALA A 203 -15.35 12.39 7.52
N ALA A 204 -14.24 12.82 6.90
CA ALA A 204 -14.19 13.95 5.98
C ALA A 204 -14.24 13.54 4.50
N ALA A 205 -14.23 12.25 4.18
CA ALA A 205 -14.22 11.77 2.81
C ALA A 205 -15.59 11.96 2.12
N PRO A 206 -15.61 12.45 0.87
CA PRO A 206 -16.84 12.54 0.10
C PRO A 206 -17.29 11.18 -0.42
N GLU A 207 -18.55 11.09 -0.84
CA GLU A 207 -19.05 9.91 -1.55
C GLU A 207 -18.32 9.73 -2.90
N GLY A 208 -18.12 8.47 -3.30
CA GLY A 208 -17.53 8.12 -4.60
C GLY A 208 -16.00 7.98 -4.59
N VAL A 209 -15.37 8.12 -3.43
CA VAL A 209 -13.94 7.81 -3.23
C VAL A 209 -13.82 6.43 -2.60
N THR A 210 -12.91 5.60 -3.12
CA THR A 210 -12.55 4.32 -2.51
C THR A 210 -11.55 4.56 -1.37
N LEU A 211 -11.95 4.24 -0.13
CA LEU A 211 -11.11 4.39 1.05
C LEU A 211 -10.46 3.07 1.47
N ILE A 212 -9.15 3.10 1.64
CA ILE A 212 -8.35 1.95 2.08
C ILE A 212 -7.69 2.28 3.42
N ALA A 213 -7.96 1.46 4.45
CA ALA A 213 -7.27 1.59 5.74
C ALA A 213 -5.92 0.85 5.68
N GLU A 214 -4.85 1.55 6.08
CA GLU A 214 -3.49 1.03 6.04
C GLU A 214 -2.83 1.06 7.42
N SER A 215 -1.96 0.09 7.68
CA SER A 215 -1.18 -0.08 8.90
C SER A 215 -1.99 -0.40 10.16
N GLY A 216 -1.41 -1.23 11.02
CA GLY A 216 -1.92 -1.54 12.36
C GLY A 216 -3.06 -2.55 12.41
N ILE A 217 -3.56 -3.03 11.27
CA ILE A 217 -4.65 -4.00 11.19
C ILE A 217 -4.03 -5.39 11.39
N ALA A 218 -4.30 -6.02 12.54
CA ALA A 218 -3.69 -7.28 12.94
C ALA A 218 -4.68 -8.37 13.33
N SER A 219 -5.94 -8.02 13.57
CA SER A 219 -6.96 -8.94 14.06
C SER A 219 -8.29 -8.76 13.33
N PRO A 220 -9.20 -9.75 13.37
CA PRO A 220 -10.56 -9.60 12.88
C PRO A 220 -11.33 -8.45 13.55
N GLU A 221 -10.99 -8.08 14.79
CA GLU A 221 -11.57 -6.94 15.50
C GLU A 221 -11.16 -5.62 14.83
N ASP A 222 -9.87 -5.48 14.47
CA ASP A 222 -9.37 -4.30 13.73
C ASP A 222 -10.03 -4.21 12.36
N VAL A 223 -10.18 -5.34 11.66
CA VAL A 223 -10.90 -5.43 10.37
C VAL A 223 -12.32 -4.87 10.51
N ARG A 224 -13.09 -5.39 11.49
CA ARG A 224 -14.46 -4.91 11.75
C ARG A 224 -14.48 -3.41 12.08
N ARG A 225 -13.52 -2.95 12.88
CA ARG A 225 -13.38 -1.54 13.25
C ARG A 225 -13.18 -0.63 12.04
N MET A 226 -12.23 -0.96 11.17
CA MET A 226 -11.96 -0.17 9.96
C MET A 226 -13.15 -0.19 8.99
N ARG A 227 -13.78 -1.36 8.79
CA ARG A 227 -14.98 -1.50 7.96
C ARG A 227 -16.15 -0.67 8.51
N ALA A 228 -16.39 -0.69 9.82
CA ALA A 228 -17.42 0.12 10.47
C ALA A 228 -17.16 1.62 10.36
N ALA A 229 -15.90 2.04 10.28
CA ALA A 229 -15.49 3.43 10.06
C ALA A 229 -15.57 3.87 8.60
N GLY A 230 -15.95 2.98 7.67
CA GLY A 230 -16.16 3.31 6.25
C GLY A 230 -15.02 2.91 5.31
N ALA A 231 -14.11 2.03 5.72
CA ALA A 231 -13.12 1.49 4.80
C ALA A 231 -13.77 0.61 3.73
N ASP A 232 -13.53 0.87 2.45
CA ASP A 232 -13.93 0.00 1.34
C ASP A 232 -13.00 -1.20 1.20
N GLY A 233 -11.74 -1.02 1.59
CA GLY A 233 -10.73 -2.07 1.59
C GLY A 233 -9.67 -1.85 2.66
N LEU A 234 -8.80 -2.84 2.82
CA LEU A 234 -7.69 -2.84 3.78
C LEU A 234 -6.37 -3.09 3.06
N LEU A 235 -5.27 -2.49 3.52
CA LEU A 235 -3.92 -2.88 3.12
C LEU A 235 -3.18 -3.43 4.33
N VAL A 236 -2.82 -4.72 4.28
CA VAL A 236 -2.27 -5.46 5.41
C VAL A 236 -0.98 -6.17 5.02
N GLY A 237 0.09 -5.88 5.75
CA GLY A 237 1.39 -6.50 5.55
C GLY A 237 1.82 -7.34 6.76
N SER A 238 2.20 -6.70 7.85
CA SER A 238 2.87 -7.36 8.98
C SER A 238 2.09 -8.53 9.58
N ALA A 239 0.77 -8.40 9.70
CA ALA A 239 -0.08 -9.46 10.26
C ALA A 239 -0.27 -10.68 9.33
N ILE A 240 -0.04 -10.51 8.03
CA ILE A 240 -0.06 -11.59 7.04
C ILE A 240 1.32 -12.22 6.94
N MET A 241 2.34 -11.40 6.79
CA MET A 241 3.72 -11.87 6.64
C MET A 241 4.24 -12.56 7.89
N ASP A 242 3.89 -12.07 9.08
CA ASP A 242 4.30 -12.59 10.39
C ASP A 242 5.74 -13.13 10.38
N HIS A 243 6.71 -12.25 10.59
CA HIS A 243 8.13 -12.59 10.51
C HIS A 243 8.61 -13.41 11.73
N GLU A 244 7.76 -13.59 12.75
CA GLU A 244 8.09 -14.44 13.89
C GLU A 244 7.90 -15.90 13.49
N SER A 245 9.00 -16.67 13.52
CA SER A 245 8.92 -18.12 13.40
C SER A 245 8.13 -18.69 14.57
N ASN A 246 7.25 -19.65 14.30
CA ASN A 246 6.58 -20.39 15.36
C ASN A 246 7.61 -21.19 16.19
N ALA A 247 7.19 -21.77 17.33
CA ALA A 247 8.06 -22.54 18.21
C ALA A 247 8.74 -23.77 17.53
N ALA A 248 8.30 -24.14 16.33
CA ALA A 248 8.88 -25.20 15.50
C ALA A 248 9.88 -24.66 14.45
N GLY A 249 10.08 -23.33 14.35
CA GLY A 249 10.96 -22.70 13.36
C GLY A 249 10.36 -22.67 11.95
N GLU A 250 9.05 -22.86 11.80
CA GLU A 250 8.34 -22.79 10.53
C GLU A 250 7.92 -21.35 10.26
N SER A 251 8.05 -20.91 9.01
CA SER A 251 7.51 -19.61 8.53
C SER A 251 5.99 -19.58 8.72
N ALA A 252 5.45 -18.41 9.02
CA ALA A 252 4.00 -18.22 9.13
C ALA A 252 3.29 -18.58 7.83
N ASP A 253 2.12 -19.21 7.96
CA ASP A 253 1.24 -19.58 6.85
C ASP A 253 0.50 -18.32 6.37
N VAL A 254 1.02 -17.69 5.31
CA VAL A 254 0.42 -16.47 4.73
C VAL A 254 -1.01 -16.72 4.23
N THR A 255 -1.32 -17.93 3.76
CA THR A 255 -2.67 -18.29 3.32
C THR A 255 -3.65 -18.27 4.48
N ALA A 256 -3.29 -18.91 5.60
CA ALA A 256 -4.12 -18.93 6.80
C ALA A 256 -4.26 -17.53 7.41
N ASN A 257 -3.16 -16.76 7.47
CA ASN A 257 -3.18 -15.41 7.99
C ASN A 257 -4.04 -14.47 7.13
N THR A 258 -3.92 -14.56 5.80
CA THR A 258 -4.76 -13.77 4.89
C THR A 258 -6.23 -14.15 5.07
N ARG A 259 -6.55 -15.44 5.07
CA ARG A 259 -7.92 -15.93 5.23
C ARG A 259 -8.56 -15.40 6.52
N ARG A 260 -7.84 -15.42 7.63
CA ARG A 260 -8.31 -14.90 8.92
C ARG A 260 -8.73 -13.42 8.88
N LEU A 261 -8.12 -12.62 7.98
CA LEU A 261 -8.39 -11.18 7.87
C LEU A 261 -9.37 -10.84 6.72
N THR A 262 -9.59 -11.78 5.79
CA THR A 262 -10.52 -11.61 4.66
C THR A 262 -11.89 -12.24 4.93
N GLU A 263 -12.00 -13.21 5.83
CA GLU A 263 -13.29 -13.79 6.20
C GLU A 263 -14.13 -12.79 7.00
N THR A 264 -15.39 -12.63 6.59
CA THR A 264 -16.39 -11.94 7.40
C THR A 264 -16.91 -12.94 8.43
N ASP A 265 -16.68 -12.68 9.72
CA ASP A 265 -17.50 -13.34 10.73
C ASP A 265 -18.95 -12.85 10.56
N GLU A 266 -19.87 -13.75 10.20
CA GLU A 266 -21.32 -13.49 10.22
C GLU A 266 -21.81 -13.14 11.63
#